data_94373855061ab95783bd2b952ff40564
#
_entry.id   94373855061ab95783bd2b952ff40564
#
_cell.length_a   1.000
_cell.length_b   1.000
_cell.length_c   1.000
_cell.angle_alpha   90.00
_cell.angle_beta   90.00
_cell.angle_gamma   90.00
#
_symmetry.space_group_name_H-M   'P 1'
#
loop_
_entity.id
_entity.type
_entity.pdbx_description
1 polymer ?
#
loop_
_entity_poly.entity_id
_entity_poly.type
_entity_poly.pdbx_seq_one_letter_code
_entity_poly.pdbx_strand_id
1 'polypeptide(L)'
;MTFSIAGFCPRSGQYGIALSSSSMAVAARCPWLMSGVGAVSSQNVTLPSLGPKILTRLEQGEKAADALSAVMAEEPWADWRQVTVLDGRGESAAFSGARTLGINHTRQGVNCVAAGNMLADTGVIDAMVDSFSADPALSLGDRLIAALQAGLQAGGEAGPVFSAGIKVVSSESWPVTDLRVDWHEEDAIGELARLWQLWQPQSEAYLIRAVNPSEAPSYGVPGDE
;
A
#
# COMPACT_ATOMS: atom_id res chain seq x y z
N MET A 1 -6.65 14.01 -2.24
CA MET A 1 -6.14 13.77 -0.88
C MET A 1 -5.80 12.31 -0.75
N THR A 2 -4.77 11.92 -0.02
CA THR A 2 -4.41 10.50 0.13
C THR A 2 -3.38 10.35 1.24
N PHE A 3 -3.49 9.31 2.06
CA PHE A 3 -2.39 8.82 2.88
C PHE A 3 -2.21 7.32 2.66
N SER A 4 -0.96 6.87 2.67
CA SER A 4 -0.60 5.50 2.31
C SER A 4 0.63 5.02 3.07
N ILE A 5 0.75 3.71 3.23
CA ILE A 5 1.93 3.05 3.73
C ILE A 5 2.27 1.85 2.86
N ALA A 6 3.53 1.74 2.45
CA ALA A 6 4.10 0.54 1.86
C ALA A 6 4.93 -0.20 2.91
N GLY A 7 4.84 -1.52 2.95
CA GLY A 7 5.51 -2.38 3.91
C GLY A 7 6.09 -3.64 3.29
N PHE A 8 7.20 -4.11 3.85
CA PHE A 8 7.85 -5.39 3.54
C PHE A 8 7.92 -6.28 4.78
N CYS A 9 7.65 -7.55 4.62
CA CYS A 9 7.81 -8.54 5.68
C CYS A 9 8.96 -9.50 5.33
N PRO A 10 10.15 -9.40 5.95
CA PRO A 10 11.28 -10.28 5.65
C PRO A 10 11.01 -11.76 5.93
N ARG A 11 10.08 -12.08 6.86
CA ARG A 11 9.74 -13.47 7.19
C ARG A 11 8.99 -14.19 6.09
N SER A 12 8.04 -13.47 5.44
CA SER A 12 7.17 -14.04 4.40
C SER A 12 7.59 -13.66 2.98
N GLY A 13 8.53 -12.72 2.83
CA GLY A 13 8.92 -12.17 1.53
C GLY A 13 7.83 -11.30 0.88
N GLN A 14 6.76 -10.98 1.60
CA GLN A 14 5.62 -10.22 1.08
C GLN A 14 5.88 -8.72 1.06
N TYR A 15 5.36 -8.06 0.03
CA TYR A 15 5.22 -6.60 -0.07
C TYR A 15 3.75 -6.23 -0.07
N GLY A 16 3.42 -5.11 0.57
CA GLY A 16 2.04 -4.64 0.59
C GLY A 16 1.95 -3.13 0.65
N ILE A 17 0.81 -2.60 0.22
CA ILE A 17 0.43 -1.19 0.36
C ILE A 17 -0.98 -1.14 0.91
N ALA A 18 -1.19 -0.31 1.95
CA ALA A 18 -2.51 0.13 2.37
C ALA A 18 -2.63 1.64 2.20
N LEU A 19 -3.81 2.10 1.79
CA LEU A 19 -4.05 3.51 1.47
C LEU A 19 -5.51 3.89 1.63
N SER A 20 -5.75 5.19 1.86
CA SER A 20 -7.08 5.78 1.89
C SER A 20 -7.11 7.15 1.23
N SER A 21 -8.27 7.57 0.76
CA SER A 21 -8.45 8.84 0.06
C SER A 21 -9.90 9.34 0.13
N SER A 22 -10.05 10.67 0.10
CA SER A 22 -11.33 11.32 -0.21
C SER A 22 -11.73 11.17 -1.68
N SER A 23 -10.82 10.72 -2.56
CA SER A 23 -11.14 10.47 -3.97
C SER A 23 -11.66 9.06 -4.14
N MET A 24 -12.58 8.87 -5.09
CA MET A 24 -13.11 7.54 -5.44
C MET A 24 -11.98 6.60 -5.92
N ALA A 25 -12.09 5.30 -5.57
CA ALA A 25 -11.30 4.19 -6.12
C ALA A 25 -9.78 4.40 -6.05
N VAL A 26 -9.25 4.88 -4.92
CA VAL A 26 -7.82 5.18 -4.75
C VAL A 26 -6.94 3.97 -5.05
N ALA A 27 -7.37 2.77 -4.66
CA ALA A 27 -6.62 1.54 -4.86
C ALA A 27 -6.52 1.09 -6.33
N ALA A 28 -7.33 1.66 -7.22
CA ALA A 28 -7.27 1.36 -8.66
C ALA A 28 -6.06 1.99 -9.35
N ARG A 29 -5.48 3.06 -8.80
CA ARG A 29 -4.49 3.86 -9.52
C ARG A 29 -3.21 4.19 -8.76
N CYS A 30 -3.22 4.15 -7.43
CA CYS A 30 -2.06 4.57 -6.62
C CYS A 30 -1.07 3.42 -6.33
N PRO A 31 -1.49 2.20 -5.90
CA PRO A 31 -0.56 1.16 -5.47
C PRO A 31 -0.10 0.29 -6.64
N TRP A 32 1.21 0.10 -6.72
CA TRP A 32 1.90 -0.73 -7.70
C TRP A 32 2.88 -1.64 -6.97
N LEU A 33 2.76 -2.94 -7.18
CA LEU A 33 3.59 -3.94 -6.51
C LEU A 33 4.05 -4.99 -7.51
N MET A 34 5.25 -5.50 -7.30
CA MET A 34 5.81 -6.61 -8.06
C MET A 34 6.48 -7.58 -7.10
N SER A 35 6.10 -8.84 -7.19
CA SER A 35 6.63 -9.92 -6.36
C SER A 35 8.16 -10.03 -6.48
N GLY A 36 8.84 -10.12 -5.34
CA GLY A 36 10.31 -10.20 -5.28
C GLY A 36 11.05 -8.91 -5.62
N VAL A 37 10.34 -7.85 -6.02
CA VAL A 37 10.94 -6.59 -6.52
C VAL A 37 10.67 -5.42 -5.58
N GLY A 38 9.39 -5.18 -5.21
CA GLY A 38 9.07 -4.08 -4.33
C GLY A 38 7.67 -3.50 -4.48
N ALA A 39 7.49 -2.31 -3.92
CA ALA A 39 6.21 -1.60 -3.88
C ALA A 39 6.39 -0.10 -4.14
N VAL A 40 5.49 0.49 -4.91
CA VAL A 40 5.48 1.92 -5.28
C VAL A 40 4.08 2.47 -5.10
N SER A 41 3.95 3.60 -4.39
CA SER A 41 2.71 4.38 -4.36
C SER A 41 2.91 5.70 -5.10
N SER A 42 2.06 5.97 -6.10
CA SER A 42 2.00 7.26 -6.79
C SER A 42 0.71 7.97 -6.43
N GLN A 43 0.80 9.13 -5.80
CA GLN A 43 -0.34 9.84 -5.22
C GLN A 43 -0.21 11.37 -5.37
N ASN A 44 -1.08 12.14 -4.71
CA ASN A 44 -1.35 13.57 -4.87
C ASN A 44 -2.07 13.81 -6.20
N VAL A 45 -1.46 14.44 -7.20
CA VAL A 45 -1.96 14.39 -8.58
C VAL A 45 -1.33 13.16 -9.22
N THR A 46 -2.12 12.08 -9.21
CA THR A 46 -1.62 10.74 -9.51
C THR A 46 -1.24 10.57 -10.98
N LEU A 47 -0.05 10.02 -11.23
CA LEU A 47 0.33 9.45 -12.53
C LEU A 47 0.59 7.95 -12.35
N PRO A 48 -0.35 7.08 -12.74
CA PRO A 48 -0.24 5.64 -12.53
C PRO A 48 1.01 5.02 -13.18
N SER A 49 1.44 5.52 -14.33
CA SER A 49 2.60 4.98 -15.05
C SER A 49 3.95 5.13 -14.33
N LEU A 50 4.04 5.96 -13.28
CA LEU A 50 5.25 6.05 -12.46
C LEU A 50 5.54 4.74 -11.72
N GLY A 51 4.49 4.05 -11.26
CA GLY A 51 4.63 2.77 -10.58
C GLY A 51 5.37 1.72 -11.41
N PRO A 52 4.88 1.31 -12.58
CA PRO A 52 5.56 0.36 -13.45
C PRO A 52 6.97 0.81 -13.87
N LYS A 53 7.18 2.10 -14.16
CA LYS A 53 8.51 2.63 -14.53
C LYS A 53 9.53 2.42 -13.42
N ILE A 54 9.16 2.72 -12.16
CA ILE A 54 10.05 2.55 -11.01
C ILE A 54 10.27 1.05 -10.74
N LEU A 55 9.21 0.24 -10.75
CA LEU A 55 9.33 -1.21 -10.53
C LEU A 55 10.26 -1.88 -11.53
N THR A 56 10.22 -1.47 -12.82
CA THR A 56 11.15 -1.98 -13.84
C THR A 56 12.62 -1.68 -13.50
N ARG A 57 12.92 -0.52 -12.93
CA ARG A 57 14.28 -0.17 -12.48
C ARG A 57 14.71 -0.97 -11.25
N LEU A 58 13.79 -1.16 -10.29
CA LEU A 58 14.04 -2.01 -9.13
C LEU A 58 14.33 -3.46 -9.55
N GLU A 59 13.57 -3.99 -10.53
CA GLU A 59 13.78 -5.33 -11.09
C GLU A 59 15.16 -5.47 -11.75
N GLN A 60 15.71 -4.38 -12.32
CA GLN A 60 17.07 -4.32 -12.86
C GLN A 60 18.15 -4.21 -11.77
N GLY A 61 17.76 -4.17 -10.48
CA GLY A 61 18.66 -4.15 -9.32
C GLY A 61 19.02 -2.77 -8.81
N GLU A 62 18.41 -1.69 -9.35
CA GLU A 62 18.59 -0.34 -8.80
C GLU A 62 18.03 -0.25 -7.38
N LYS A 63 18.60 0.64 -6.55
CA LYS A 63 18.08 0.93 -5.21
C LYS A 63 16.85 1.84 -5.28
N ALA A 64 16.02 1.80 -4.26
CA ALA A 64 14.81 2.63 -4.17
C ALA A 64 15.07 4.12 -4.46
N ALA A 65 16.13 4.69 -3.87
CA ALA A 65 16.46 6.11 -4.05
C ALA A 65 16.90 6.43 -5.48
N ASP A 66 17.71 5.59 -6.11
CA ASP A 66 18.23 5.78 -7.45
C ASP A 66 17.12 5.67 -8.50
N ALA A 67 16.30 4.59 -8.39
CA ALA A 67 15.15 4.35 -9.26
C ALA A 67 14.14 5.50 -9.20
N LEU A 68 13.80 5.96 -7.98
CA LEU A 68 12.89 7.09 -7.78
C LEU A 68 13.46 8.37 -8.39
N SER A 69 14.72 8.70 -8.09
CA SER A 69 15.37 9.91 -8.58
C SER A 69 15.43 9.94 -10.11
N ALA A 70 15.80 8.83 -10.74
CA ALA A 70 15.90 8.75 -12.20
C ALA A 70 14.54 8.96 -12.88
N VAL A 71 13.48 8.31 -12.38
CA VAL A 71 12.12 8.45 -12.96
C VAL A 71 11.57 9.87 -12.73
N MET A 72 11.79 10.45 -11.55
CA MET A 72 11.29 11.80 -11.25
C MET A 72 12.05 12.89 -12.03
N ALA A 73 13.32 12.67 -12.38
CA ALA A 73 14.08 13.60 -13.23
C ALA A 73 13.55 13.68 -14.67
N GLU A 74 12.90 12.62 -15.15
CA GLU A 74 12.26 12.54 -16.48
C GLU A 74 10.79 12.97 -16.47
N GLU A 75 10.17 13.15 -15.30
CA GLU A 75 8.75 13.51 -15.18
C GLU A 75 8.57 15.03 -15.29
N PRO A 76 7.97 15.55 -16.37
CA PRO A 76 7.86 16.98 -16.58
C PRO A 76 6.96 17.69 -15.55
N TRP A 77 6.09 16.94 -14.87
CA TRP A 77 5.18 17.45 -13.86
C TRP A 77 5.53 16.93 -12.46
N ALA A 78 6.81 16.64 -12.21
CA ALA A 78 7.27 16.11 -10.91
C ALA A 78 6.80 16.93 -9.72
N ASP A 79 6.73 18.24 -9.84
CA ASP A 79 6.24 19.14 -8.77
C ASP A 79 4.84 18.78 -8.24
N TRP A 80 4.02 18.13 -9.05
CA TRP A 80 2.66 17.75 -8.67
C TRP A 80 2.57 16.34 -8.08
N ARG A 81 3.66 15.57 -8.06
CA ARG A 81 3.65 14.17 -7.67
C ARG A 81 4.09 13.97 -6.23
N GLN A 82 3.53 12.95 -5.59
CA GLN A 82 4.06 12.41 -4.35
C GLN A 82 4.21 10.89 -4.54
N VAL A 83 5.42 10.38 -4.35
CA VAL A 83 5.76 8.99 -4.68
C VAL A 83 6.55 8.38 -3.53
N THR A 84 6.18 7.15 -3.13
CA THR A 84 6.96 6.32 -2.22
C THR A 84 7.41 5.06 -2.92
N VAL A 85 8.60 4.60 -2.59
CA VAL A 85 9.23 3.39 -3.13
C VAL A 85 9.78 2.56 -1.99
N LEU A 86 9.53 1.26 -2.04
CA LEU A 86 10.12 0.25 -1.15
C LEU A 86 10.70 -0.84 -2.03
N ASP A 87 12.00 -1.11 -1.94
CA ASP A 87 12.69 -2.09 -2.79
C ASP A 87 12.74 -3.49 -2.19
N GLY A 88 13.31 -4.43 -2.95
CA GLY A 88 13.44 -5.84 -2.60
C GLY A 88 14.27 -6.15 -1.35
N ARG A 89 14.94 -5.15 -0.79
CA ARG A 89 15.78 -5.26 0.42
C ARG A 89 15.11 -4.63 1.64
N GLY A 90 13.93 -4.02 1.45
CA GLY A 90 13.25 -3.24 2.48
C GLY A 90 13.81 -1.82 2.63
N GLU A 91 14.71 -1.38 1.74
CA GLU A 91 15.14 0.02 1.67
C GLU A 91 14.07 0.85 0.99
N SER A 92 13.91 2.10 1.42
CA SER A 92 12.82 2.93 0.91
C SER A 92 13.30 4.32 0.51
N ALA A 93 12.50 4.97 -0.32
CA ALA A 93 12.66 6.36 -0.72
C ALA A 93 11.29 7.04 -0.86
N ALA A 94 11.26 8.36 -0.70
CA ALA A 94 10.07 9.16 -0.88
C ALA A 94 10.38 10.47 -1.59
N PHE A 95 9.42 10.95 -2.37
CA PHE A 95 9.45 12.22 -3.08
C PHE A 95 8.12 12.93 -2.90
N SER A 96 8.18 14.22 -2.57
CA SER A 96 7.05 15.13 -2.59
C SER A 96 7.46 16.38 -3.40
N GLY A 97 6.80 16.61 -4.51
CA GLY A 97 7.05 17.77 -5.35
C GLY A 97 6.59 19.06 -4.68
N ALA A 98 7.12 20.19 -5.14
CA ALA A 98 6.88 21.52 -4.56
C ALA A 98 5.40 21.95 -4.57
N ARG A 99 4.58 21.31 -5.40
CA ARG A 99 3.13 21.53 -5.51
C ARG A 99 2.31 20.40 -4.90
N THR A 100 2.87 19.62 -3.97
CA THR A 100 2.11 18.66 -3.16
C THR A 100 1.09 19.42 -2.31
N LEU A 101 -0.17 19.01 -2.37
CA LEU A 101 -1.30 19.78 -1.85
C LEU A 101 -1.41 19.70 -0.32
N GLY A 102 -1.74 20.84 0.29
CA GLY A 102 -2.03 20.97 1.72
C GLY A 102 -0.88 20.58 2.63
N ILE A 103 -1.18 20.24 3.87
CA ILE A 103 -0.19 19.64 4.78
C ILE A 103 0.19 18.29 4.21
N ASN A 104 1.47 18.09 3.99
CA ASN A 104 1.99 16.84 3.46
C ASN A 104 3.23 16.40 4.23
N HIS A 105 3.41 15.09 4.33
CA HIS A 105 4.55 14.51 5.05
C HIS A 105 4.92 13.16 4.45
N THR A 106 6.19 12.77 4.64
CA THR A 106 6.71 11.44 4.33
C THR A 106 7.58 10.97 5.48
N ARG A 107 7.49 9.70 5.84
CA ARG A 107 8.37 9.08 6.83
C ARG A 107 8.78 7.69 6.38
N GLN A 108 10.06 7.41 6.49
CA GLN A 108 10.65 6.10 6.29
C GLN A 108 10.83 5.41 7.65
N GLY A 109 10.54 4.12 7.70
CA GLY A 109 10.78 3.25 8.83
C GLY A 109 11.49 1.97 8.40
N VAL A 110 11.75 1.07 9.34
CA VAL A 110 12.35 -0.23 9.02
C VAL A 110 11.36 -1.06 8.19
N ASN A 111 11.75 -1.36 6.95
CA ASN A 111 10.92 -2.11 5.99
C ASN A 111 9.57 -1.44 5.66
N CYS A 112 9.46 -0.12 5.80
CA CYS A 112 8.25 0.60 5.41
C CYS A 112 8.53 2.06 5.03
N VAL A 113 7.57 2.64 4.33
CA VAL A 113 7.51 4.06 4.01
C VAL A 113 6.07 4.51 3.94
N ALA A 114 5.76 5.61 4.59
CA ALA A 114 4.45 6.24 4.52
C ALA A 114 4.54 7.66 3.94
N ALA A 115 3.47 8.08 3.29
CA ALA A 115 3.31 9.42 2.75
C ALA A 115 1.85 9.86 2.79
N GLY A 116 1.63 11.15 2.88
CA GLY A 116 0.29 11.73 2.78
C GLY A 116 0.33 13.17 2.32
N ASN A 117 -0.83 13.61 1.82
CA ASN A 117 -1.07 14.98 1.37
C ASN A 117 -2.47 15.43 1.78
N MET A 118 -2.66 16.73 1.94
CA MET A 118 -3.87 17.34 2.50
C MET A 118 -4.26 16.70 3.84
N LEU A 119 -3.25 16.43 4.66
CA LEU A 119 -3.38 15.84 5.98
C LEU A 119 -3.99 16.84 6.98
N ALA A 120 -4.63 16.32 8.02
CA ALA A 120 -5.02 17.14 9.18
C ALA A 120 -3.77 17.64 9.93
N ASP A 121 -2.75 16.77 10.07
CA ASP A 121 -1.48 17.07 10.71
C ASP A 121 -0.38 16.12 10.21
N THR A 122 0.89 16.50 10.34
CA THR A 122 2.03 15.64 9.96
C THR A 122 2.14 14.38 10.81
N GLY A 123 1.69 14.42 12.06
CA GLY A 123 1.64 13.28 12.98
C GLY A 123 0.83 12.09 12.49
N VAL A 124 -0.04 12.29 11.51
CA VAL A 124 -0.77 11.18 10.82
C VAL A 124 0.21 10.16 10.25
N ILE A 125 1.23 10.61 9.54
CA ILE A 125 2.22 9.74 8.90
C ILE A 125 3.15 9.11 9.95
N ASP A 126 3.48 9.85 11.00
CA ASP A 126 4.26 9.34 12.12
C ASP A 126 3.53 8.18 12.82
N ALA A 127 2.25 8.37 13.13
CA ALA A 127 1.40 7.33 13.74
C ALA A 127 1.31 6.06 12.86
N MET A 128 1.23 6.21 11.54
CA MET A 128 1.21 5.07 10.62
C MET A 128 2.50 4.24 10.70
N VAL A 129 3.67 4.90 10.67
CA VAL A 129 4.97 4.21 10.72
C VAL A 129 5.20 3.58 12.10
N ASP A 130 4.84 4.26 13.17
CA ASP A 130 4.97 3.74 14.54
C ASP A 130 4.08 2.51 14.76
N SER A 131 2.82 2.57 14.33
CA SER A 131 1.88 1.43 14.37
C SER A 131 2.38 0.24 13.56
N PHE A 132 2.86 0.46 12.32
CA PHE A 132 3.43 -0.60 11.49
C PHE A 132 4.61 -1.30 12.15
N SER A 133 5.42 -0.56 12.89
CA SER A 133 6.65 -1.04 13.52
C SER A 133 6.43 -1.68 14.90
N ALA A 134 5.27 -1.46 15.52
CA ALA A 134 5.00 -1.82 16.92
C ALA A 134 5.05 -3.33 17.18
N ASP A 135 4.52 -4.16 16.26
CA ASP A 135 4.56 -5.62 16.40
C ASP A 135 4.94 -6.30 15.06
N PRO A 136 6.23 -6.59 14.89
CA PRO A 136 6.71 -7.28 13.69
C PRO A 136 6.29 -8.77 13.63
N ALA A 137 5.70 -9.34 14.70
CA ALA A 137 5.21 -10.72 14.72
C ALA A 137 3.85 -10.88 14.02
N LEU A 138 3.09 -9.82 13.87
CA LEU A 138 1.82 -9.83 13.12
C LEU A 138 2.05 -10.07 11.62
N SER A 139 1.00 -10.50 10.91
CA SER A 139 1.04 -10.61 9.46
C SER A 139 1.23 -9.24 8.82
N LEU A 140 1.75 -9.21 7.59
CA LEU A 140 1.92 -7.94 6.87
C LEU A 140 0.59 -7.22 6.69
N GLY A 141 -0.49 -7.95 6.39
CA GLY A 141 -1.81 -7.36 6.22
C GLY A 141 -2.35 -6.73 7.51
N ASP A 142 -2.21 -7.42 8.66
CA ASP A 142 -2.62 -6.87 9.96
C ASP A 142 -1.87 -5.57 10.28
N ARG A 143 -0.56 -5.55 10.06
CA ARG A 143 0.27 -4.37 10.28
C ARG A 143 -0.12 -3.20 9.38
N LEU A 144 -0.43 -3.47 8.12
CA LEU A 144 -0.86 -2.44 7.15
C LEU A 144 -2.24 -1.86 7.49
N ILE A 145 -3.20 -2.70 7.88
CA ILE A 145 -4.53 -2.27 8.31
C ILE A 145 -4.43 -1.45 9.61
N ALA A 146 -3.66 -1.94 10.60
CA ALA A 146 -3.44 -1.22 11.86
C ALA A 146 -2.79 0.15 11.62
N ALA A 147 -1.81 0.24 10.72
CA ALA A 147 -1.18 1.50 10.36
C ALA A 147 -2.17 2.49 9.72
N LEU A 148 -3.04 2.01 8.83
CA LEU A 148 -4.06 2.85 8.20
C LEU A 148 -5.06 3.39 9.22
N GLN A 149 -5.50 2.54 10.16
CA GLN A 149 -6.38 2.93 11.28
C GLN A 149 -5.70 3.93 12.23
N ALA A 150 -4.42 3.73 12.54
CA ALA A 150 -3.65 4.67 13.36
C ALA A 150 -3.52 6.05 12.69
N GLY A 151 -3.30 6.08 11.38
CA GLY A 151 -3.31 7.32 10.61
C GLY A 151 -4.67 8.06 10.68
N LEU A 152 -5.78 7.33 10.55
CA LEU A 152 -7.12 7.90 10.70
C LEU A 152 -7.34 8.46 12.12
N GLN A 153 -6.96 7.71 13.15
CA GLN A 153 -7.08 8.12 14.56
C GLN A 153 -6.24 9.35 14.89
N ALA A 154 -5.09 9.52 14.23
CA ALA A 154 -4.23 10.70 14.36
C ALA A 154 -4.76 11.93 13.58
N GLY A 155 -5.93 11.82 12.94
CA GLY A 155 -6.59 12.91 12.24
C GLY A 155 -6.84 12.65 10.75
N GLY A 156 -6.11 11.73 10.12
CA GLY A 156 -6.28 11.39 8.72
C GLY A 156 -6.06 12.55 7.75
N GLU A 157 -6.95 12.67 6.78
CA GLU A 157 -7.03 13.84 5.89
C GLU A 157 -7.75 15.01 6.60
N ALA A 158 -7.52 16.23 6.11
CA ALA A 158 -8.25 17.44 6.58
C ALA A 158 -9.75 17.40 6.25
N GLY A 159 -10.21 16.44 5.49
CA GLY A 159 -11.59 16.18 5.15
C GLY A 159 -11.94 14.70 5.25
N PRO A 160 -13.18 14.31 4.94
CA PRO A 160 -13.61 12.93 5.02
C PRO A 160 -12.89 12.04 3.97
N VAL A 161 -12.70 10.77 4.30
CA VAL A 161 -12.16 9.75 3.39
C VAL A 161 -13.29 8.85 2.90
N PHE A 162 -13.29 8.53 1.61
CA PHE A 162 -14.38 7.79 0.96
C PHE A 162 -13.93 6.48 0.28
N SER A 163 -12.63 6.30 0.07
CA SER A 163 -12.11 5.05 -0.48
C SER A 163 -10.89 4.57 0.28
N ALA A 164 -10.70 3.25 0.31
CA ALA A 164 -9.55 2.62 0.92
C ALA A 164 -9.18 1.33 0.18
N GLY A 165 -7.97 0.84 0.38
CA GLY A 165 -7.59 -0.45 -0.15
C GLY A 165 -6.31 -1.00 0.47
N ILE A 166 -6.16 -2.30 0.33
CA ILE A 166 -4.94 -3.03 0.65
C ILE A 166 -4.60 -3.96 -0.51
N LYS A 167 -3.34 -3.97 -0.90
CA LYS A 167 -2.81 -4.90 -1.89
C LYS A 167 -1.55 -5.55 -1.35
N VAL A 168 -1.44 -6.88 -1.46
CA VAL A 168 -0.27 -7.65 -1.02
C VAL A 168 0.14 -8.61 -2.12
N VAL A 169 1.44 -8.64 -2.43
CA VAL A 169 2.08 -9.62 -3.31
C VAL A 169 3.00 -10.52 -2.50
N SER A 170 3.17 -11.77 -2.95
CA SER A 170 4.02 -12.79 -2.35
C SER A 170 4.96 -13.37 -3.42
N SER A 171 5.07 -14.70 -3.50
CA SER A 171 5.85 -15.39 -4.53
C SER A 171 5.19 -15.43 -5.91
N GLU A 172 3.87 -15.25 -5.94
CA GLU A 172 3.09 -15.37 -7.17
C GLU A 172 3.15 -14.10 -8.03
N SER A 173 2.92 -14.24 -9.32
CA SER A 173 2.92 -13.12 -10.27
C SER A 173 1.68 -12.21 -10.17
N TRP A 174 0.73 -12.56 -9.30
CA TRP A 174 -0.48 -11.79 -9.02
C TRP A 174 -0.58 -11.43 -7.54
N PRO A 175 -1.35 -10.41 -7.17
CA PRO A 175 -1.61 -10.08 -5.77
C PRO A 175 -2.36 -11.20 -5.05
N VAL A 176 -1.80 -11.68 -3.93
CA VAL A 176 -2.47 -12.65 -3.05
C VAL A 176 -3.57 -12.02 -2.22
N THR A 177 -3.56 -10.71 -2.11
CA THR A 177 -4.63 -9.88 -1.53
C THR A 177 -4.80 -8.62 -2.37
N ASP A 178 -6.04 -8.32 -2.76
CA ASP A 178 -6.45 -7.05 -3.38
C ASP A 178 -7.86 -6.74 -2.90
N LEU A 179 -7.96 -6.05 -1.75
CA LEU A 179 -9.24 -5.66 -1.16
C LEU A 179 -9.42 -4.16 -1.33
N ARG A 180 -10.62 -3.76 -1.74
CA ARG A 180 -10.91 -2.40 -2.13
C ARG A 180 -12.27 -1.97 -1.65
N VAL A 181 -12.33 -0.79 -1.07
CA VAL A 181 -13.54 -0.02 -0.84
C VAL A 181 -13.47 1.18 -1.77
N ASP A 182 -14.10 1.07 -2.93
CA ASP A 182 -14.01 2.09 -3.98
C ASP A 182 -14.79 3.36 -3.63
N TRP A 183 -15.86 3.21 -2.82
CA TRP A 183 -16.60 4.34 -2.24
C TRP A 183 -17.40 3.89 -1.02
N HIS A 184 -17.30 4.62 0.08
CA HIS A 184 -18.11 4.47 1.29
C HIS A 184 -18.27 5.85 1.93
N GLU A 185 -19.50 6.28 2.21
CA GLU A 185 -19.79 7.65 2.63
C GLU A 185 -19.40 7.95 4.08
N GLU A 186 -19.32 6.93 4.93
CA GLU A 186 -19.12 7.10 6.37
C GLU A 186 -17.76 6.59 6.86
N ASP A 187 -17.38 5.34 6.53
CA ASP A 187 -16.19 4.67 7.09
C ASP A 187 -15.53 3.69 6.12
N ALA A 188 -14.82 4.23 5.14
CA ALA A 188 -14.12 3.40 4.15
C ALA A 188 -12.99 2.54 4.77
N ILE A 189 -12.32 3.04 5.80
CA ILE A 189 -11.21 2.32 6.46
C ILE A 189 -11.75 1.21 7.37
N GLY A 190 -12.82 1.46 8.14
CA GLY A 190 -13.48 0.42 8.93
C GLY A 190 -14.06 -0.69 8.06
N GLU A 191 -14.67 -0.34 6.92
CA GLU A 191 -15.14 -1.34 5.96
C GLU A 191 -13.99 -2.15 5.35
N LEU A 192 -12.86 -1.53 5.00
CA LEU A 192 -11.67 -2.24 4.55
C LEU A 192 -11.14 -3.21 5.63
N ALA A 193 -11.11 -2.78 6.90
CA ALA A 193 -10.70 -3.62 8.01
C ALA A 193 -11.65 -4.81 8.20
N ARG A 194 -12.96 -4.59 8.02
CA ARG A 194 -13.97 -5.68 8.02
C ARG A 194 -13.73 -6.67 6.88
N LEU A 195 -13.46 -6.19 5.67
CA LEU A 195 -13.13 -7.05 4.52
C LEU A 195 -11.86 -7.87 4.79
N TRP A 196 -10.84 -7.26 5.40
CA TRP A 196 -9.61 -7.96 5.78
C TRP A 196 -9.89 -9.10 6.77
N GLN A 197 -10.68 -8.86 7.81
CA GLN A 197 -11.07 -9.90 8.78
C GLN A 197 -11.82 -11.07 8.14
N LEU A 198 -12.59 -10.84 7.11
CA LEU A 198 -13.30 -11.90 6.35
C LEU A 198 -12.36 -12.64 5.40
N TRP A 199 -11.41 -11.93 4.78
CA TRP A 199 -10.49 -12.46 3.79
C TRP A 199 -9.35 -13.27 4.41
N GLN A 200 -8.72 -12.74 5.44
CA GLN A 200 -7.49 -13.27 6.03
C GLN A 200 -7.58 -14.77 6.38
N PRO A 201 -8.65 -15.28 6.99
CA PRO A 201 -8.76 -16.72 7.30
C PRO A 201 -8.88 -17.62 6.07
N GLN A 202 -9.24 -17.07 4.91
CA GLN A 202 -9.49 -17.81 3.67
C GLN A 202 -8.35 -17.66 2.66
N SER A 203 -7.44 -16.71 2.86
CA SER A 203 -6.44 -16.30 1.87
C SER A 203 -5.52 -17.46 1.45
N GLU A 204 -5.09 -18.30 2.40
CA GLU A 204 -4.24 -19.46 2.12
C GLU A 204 -4.99 -20.52 1.29
N ALA A 205 -6.26 -20.81 1.63
CA ALA A 205 -7.07 -21.75 0.87
C ALA A 205 -7.26 -21.29 -0.59
N TYR A 206 -7.45 -19.98 -0.83
CA TYR A 206 -7.53 -19.43 -2.19
C TYR A 206 -6.21 -19.53 -2.93
N LEU A 207 -5.08 -19.32 -2.26
CA LEU A 207 -3.76 -19.50 -2.87
C LEU A 207 -3.53 -20.97 -3.27
N ILE A 208 -3.81 -21.91 -2.36
CA ILE A 208 -3.69 -23.35 -2.65
C ILE A 208 -4.58 -23.74 -3.83
N ARG A 209 -5.83 -23.29 -3.87
CA ARG A 209 -6.74 -23.57 -5.00
C ARG A 209 -6.17 -23.07 -6.33
N ALA A 210 -5.48 -21.94 -6.33
CA ALA A 210 -4.90 -21.38 -7.55
C ALA A 210 -3.68 -22.18 -8.04
N VAL A 211 -2.78 -22.60 -7.13
CA VAL A 211 -1.49 -23.21 -7.51
C VAL A 211 -1.48 -24.72 -7.48
N ASN A 212 -2.32 -25.35 -6.65
CA ASN A 212 -2.44 -26.81 -6.52
C ASN A 212 -3.86 -27.21 -6.10
N PRO A 213 -4.85 -27.17 -7.02
CA PRO A 213 -6.26 -27.41 -6.69
C PRO A 213 -6.55 -28.79 -6.14
N SER A 214 -5.67 -29.79 -6.40
CA SER A 214 -5.85 -31.16 -5.87
C SER A 214 -5.63 -31.27 -4.37
N GLU A 215 -4.88 -30.34 -3.77
CA GLU A 215 -4.59 -30.28 -2.34
C GLU A 215 -5.42 -29.21 -1.62
N ALA A 216 -6.30 -28.54 -2.35
CA ALA A 216 -7.08 -27.46 -1.77
C ALA A 216 -8.22 -27.98 -0.87
N PRO A 217 -8.53 -27.29 0.24
CA PRO A 217 -9.71 -27.61 1.02
C PRO A 217 -10.98 -27.33 0.20
N SER A 218 -12.03 -28.14 0.45
CA SER A 218 -13.36 -27.88 -0.08
C SER A 218 -13.86 -26.47 0.27
N TYR A 219 -14.69 -25.90 -0.60
CA TYR A 219 -15.40 -24.67 -0.28
C TYR A 219 -16.48 -24.85 0.79
N GLY A 220 -16.90 -26.10 1.03
CA GLY A 220 -17.97 -26.40 1.99
C GLY A 220 -19.34 -25.85 1.58
N VAL A 221 -19.58 -25.75 0.27
CA VAL A 221 -20.83 -25.25 -0.31
C VAL A 221 -21.43 -26.31 -1.24
N PRO A 222 -22.76 -26.24 -1.55
CA PRO A 222 -23.38 -27.18 -2.49
C PRO A 222 -22.64 -27.21 -3.84
N GLY A 223 -22.23 -28.40 -4.25
CA GLY A 223 -21.44 -28.62 -5.48
C GLY A 223 -19.93 -28.76 -5.25
N ASP A 224 -19.47 -28.54 -4.03
CA ASP A 224 -18.09 -28.78 -3.57
C ASP A 224 -18.11 -29.24 -2.11
N GLU A 225 -18.71 -30.42 -1.87
CA GLU A 225 -18.91 -31.04 -0.56
C GLU A 225 -17.72 -31.90 -0.10
#